data_7343db3ca7cfe04e36fb945b12140970
#
_entry.id   7343db3ca7cfe04e36fb945b12140970
#
_cell.length_a   1.000
_cell.length_b   1.000
_cell.length_c   1.000
_cell.angle_alpha   90.00
_cell.angle_beta   90.00
_cell.angle_gamma   90.00
#
_symmetry.space_group_name_H-M   'P 1'
#
loop_
_entity.id
_entity.type
_entity.pdbx_description
1 polymer ?
#
loop_
_entity_poly.entity_id
_entity_poly.type
_entity_poly.pdbx_seq_one_letter_code
_entity_poly.pdbx_strand_id
1 'polypeptide(L)'
;MVPPRRVPAWDWAVRLLHWTLAALVAVDLVRDDGDYTHRLVGYAASAVVLVRLSWSAVSRSHAGLAALRPSVSQSRAYLRLLVRGQAPRSAGHNPLGVWMVWLLWILVLLLGVTGWMSRLDAFWGDDRVHDAHALLADMMLIAVVLHLAGVATMSWLWRENLPASMITGYKRPLR
;
A
#
# COMPACT_ATOMS: atom_id res chain seq x y z
N MET A 1 38.23 -1.88 3.34
CA MET A 1 36.95 -1.14 3.11
C MET A 1 35.88 -1.81 3.94
N VAL A 2 35.36 -1.14 4.99
CA VAL A 2 34.21 -1.68 5.75
C VAL A 2 32.96 -1.51 4.88
N PRO A 3 32.19 -2.58 4.59
CA PRO A 3 30.98 -2.44 3.79
C PRO A 3 30.00 -1.48 4.49
N PRO A 4 29.27 -0.65 3.74
CA PRO A 4 28.33 0.29 4.34
C PRO A 4 27.32 -0.47 5.18
N ARG A 5 27.21 -0.14 6.48
CA ARG A 5 26.25 -0.74 7.40
C ARG A 5 24.85 -0.54 6.85
N ARG A 6 24.14 -1.62 6.53
CA ARG A 6 22.72 -1.57 6.14
C ARG A 6 21.86 -1.42 7.38
N VAL A 7 20.81 -0.61 7.30
CA VAL A 7 19.87 -0.39 8.41
C VAL A 7 18.62 -1.20 8.17
N PRO A 8 18.12 -1.99 9.14
CA PRO A 8 16.86 -2.71 9.00
C PRO A 8 15.71 -1.70 8.88
N ALA A 9 14.92 -1.80 7.82
CA ALA A 9 13.79 -0.92 7.52
C ALA A 9 12.46 -1.66 7.64
N TRP A 10 12.41 -2.91 7.18
CA TRP A 10 11.19 -3.69 7.10
C TRP A 10 11.37 -5.06 7.72
N ASP A 11 10.49 -5.43 8.65
CA ASP A 11 10.45 -6.78 9.19
C ASP A 11 9.90 -7.79 8.16
N TRP A 12 10.11 -9.08 8.40
CA TRP A 12 9.74 -10.13 7.46
C TRP A 12 8.22 -10.22 7.25
N ALA A 13 7.42 -9.97 8.29
CA ALA A 13 5.96 -10.04 8.22
C ALA A 13 5.41 -8.94 7.32
N VAL A 14 5.93 -7.70 7.46
CA VAL A 14 5.57 -6.58 6.57
C VAL A 14 5.89 -6.88 5.12
N ARG A 15 7.05 -7.47 4.85
CA ARG A 15 7.48 -7.82 3.48
C ARG A 15 6.60 -8.92 2.88
N LEU A 16 6.33 -9.97 3.65
CA LEU A 16 5.47 -11.06 3.21
C LEU A 16 4.06 -10.55 2.91
N LEU A 17 3.43 -9.83 3.85
CA LEU A 17 2.09 -9.29 3.67
C LEU A 17 2.01 -8.30 2.52
N HIS A 18 3.04 -7.47 2.31
CA HIS A 18 3.09 -6.54 1.18
C HIS A 18 3.10 -7.26 -0.16
N TRP A 19 4.01 -8.24 -0.34
CA TRP A 19 4.11 -8.94 -1.63
C TRP A 19 2.91 -9.85 -1.89
N THR A 20 2.36 -10.48 -0.84
CA THR A 20 1.10 -11.23 -0.97
C THR A 20 -0.03 -10.31 -1.40
N LEU A 21 -0.20 -9.14 -0.76
CA LEU A 21 -1.23 -8.18 -1.14
C LEU A 21 -1.02 -7.67 -2.57
N ALA A 22 0.22 -7.33 -2.93
CA ALA A 22 0.55 -6.86 -4.28
C ALA A 22 0.21 -7.90 -5.35
N ALA A 23 0.50 -9.18 -5.10
CA ALA A 23 0.17 -10.26 -6.01
C ALA A 23 -1.36 -10.45 -6.13
N LEU A 24 -2.10 -10.46 -5.01
CA LEU A 24 -3.55 -10.60 -5.01
C LEU A 24 -4.23 -9.44 -5.75
N VAL A 25 -3.84 -8.19 -5.47
CA VAL A 25 -4.38 -7.01 -6.16
C VAL A 25 -4.04 -7.04 -7.64
N ALA A 26 -2.83 -7.44 -8.04
CA ALA A 26 -2.46 -7.56 -9.45
C ALA A 26 -3.29 -8.62 -10.18
N VAL A 27 -3.55 -9.77 -9.55
CA VAL A 27 -4.41 -10.82 -10.11
C VAL A 27 -5.84 -10.30 -10.26
N ASP A 28 -6.37 -9.63 -9.26
CA ASP A 28 -7.76 -9.14 -9.23
C ASP A 28 -8.00 -8.02 -10.25
N LEU A 29 -7.01 -7.13 -10.47
CA LEU A 29 -7.07 -6.08 -11.49
C LEU A 29 -7.01 -6.63 -12.94
N VAL A 30 -6.48 -7.83 -13.14
CA VAL A 30 -6.43 -8.49 -14.46
C VAL A 30 -7.64 -9.39 -14.70
N ARG A 31 -8.26 -9.88 -13.62
CA ARG A 31 -9.42 -10.76 -13.65
C ARG A 31 -10.64 -10.00 -13.13
N ASP A 32 -11.29 -9.27 -14.01
CA ASP A 32 -12.44 -8.41 -13.71
C ASP A 32 -13.81 -9.07 -14.02
N ASP A 33 -13.80 -10.39 -14.33
CA ASP A 33 -14.97 -11.17 -14.73
C ASP A 33 -15.98 -11.44 -13.58
N GLY A 34 -15.67 -11.07 -12.33
CA GLY A 34 -16.54 -11.24 -11.17
C GLY A 34 -16.83 -12.70 -10.80
N ASP A 35 -16.04 -13.65 -11.34
CA ASP A 35 -16.17 -15.08 -11.12
C ASP A 35 -15.86 -15.50 -9.68
N TYR A 36 -15.91 -16.80 -9.40
CA TYR A 36 -15.58 -17.34 -8.08
C TYR A 36 -14.12 -17.01 -7.68
N THR A 37 -13.20 -17.05 -8.64
CA THR A 37 -11.77 -16.80 -8.39
C THR A 37 -11.52 -15.35 -8.04
N HIS A 38 -12.09 -14.38 -8.80
CA HIS A 38 -12.03 -12.95 -8.50
C HIS A 38 -12.49 -12.68 -7.04
N ARG A 39 -13.63 -13.22 -6.64
CA ARG A 39 -14.16 -13.03 -5.28
C ARG A 39 -13.24 -13.62 -4.20
N LEU A 40 -12.70 -14.82 -4.42
CA LEU A 40 -11.80 -15.46 -3.47
C LEU A 40 -10.52 -14.64 -3.29
N VAL A 41 -9.95 -14.14 -4.39
CA VAL A 41 -8.76 -13.28 -4.39
C VAL A 41 -9.04 -11.95 -3.68
N GLY A 42 -10.17 -11.31 -3.95
CA GLY A 42 -10.56 -10.06 -3.27
C GLY A 42 -10.79 -10.23 -1.77
N TYR A 43 -11.41 -11.33 -1.33
CA TYR A 43 -11.54 -11.63 0.10
C TYR A 43 -10.19 -11.95 0.75
N ALA A 44 -9.31 -12.68 0.05
CA ALA A 44 -7.96 -12.93 0.52
C ALA A 44 -7.15 -11.63 0.67
N ALA A 45 -7.26 -10.71 -0.30
CA ALA A 45 -6.64 -9.38 -0.23
C ALA A 45 -7.15 -8.59 0.98
N SER A 46 -8.47 -8.59 1.22
CA SER A 46 -9.08 -7.95 2.39
C SER A 46 -8.57 -8.55 3.71
N ALA A 47 -8.49 -9.88 3.79
CA ALA A 47 -7.94 -10.58 4.95
C ALA A 47 -6.48 -10.21 5.21
N VAL A 48 -5.65 -10.12 4.17
CA VAL A 48 -4.24 -9.69 4.27
C VAL A 48 -4.15 -8.27 4.83
N VAL A 49 -5.01 -7.35 4.40
CA VAL A 49 -5.06 -5.98 4.95
C VAL A 49 -5.43 -5.99 6.42
N LEU A 50 -6.43 -6.78 6.85
CA LEU A 50 -6.82 -6.89 8.25
C LEU A 50 -5.69 -7.47 9.12
N VAL A 51 -5.01 -8.52 8.65
CA VAL A 51 -3.82 -9.06 9.31
C VAL A 51 -2.72 -8.01 9.40
N ARG A 52 -2.50 -7.23 8.33
CA ARG A 52 -1.49 -6.17 8.31
C ARG A 52 -1.82 -5.02 9.28
N LEU A 53 -3.08 -4.65 9.40
CA LEU A 53 -3.55 -3.67 10.40
C LEU A 53 -3.32 -4.20 11.82
N SER A 54 -3.69 -5.45 12.10
CA SER A 54 -3.46 -6.10 13.39
C SER A 54 -1.97 -6.16 13.74
N TRP A 55 -1.12 -6.51 12.76
CA TRP A 55 0.34 -6.48 12.94
C TRP A 55 0.85 -5.07 13.25
N SER A 56 0.30 -4.05 12.58
CA SER A 56 0.68 -2.66 12.85
C SER A 56 0.31 -2.20 14.25
N ALA A 57 -0.77 -2.72 14.84
CA ALA A 57 -1.20 -2.38 16.19
C ALA A 57 -0.23 -2.87 17.27
N VAL A 58 0.40 -4.02 17.04
CA VAL A 58 1.34 -4.63 18.01
C VAL A 58 2.82 -4.31 17.70
N SER A 59 3.13 -3.94 16.44
CA SER A 59 4.51 -3.66 16.01
C SER A 59 5.00 -2.30 16.52
N ARG A 60 6.21 -2.30 17.09
CA ARG A 60 6.93 -1.07 17.51
C ARG A 60 7.95 -0.60 16.46
N SER A 61 7.97 -1.21 15.29
CA SER A 61 8.89 -0.88 14.19
C SER A 61 8.37 0.31 13.34
N HIS A 62 9.10 0.64 12.26
CA HIS A 62 8.66 1.61 11.23
C HIS A 62 7.34 1.22 10.53
N ALA A 63 6.84 0.02 10.79
CA ALA A 63 5.60 -0.53 10.28
C ALA A 63 4.43 -0.44 11.28
N GLY A 64 4.67 0.03 12.50
CA GLY A 64 3.65 0.20 13.54
C GLY A 64 2.70 1.37 13.26
N LEU A 65 1.50 1.34 13.86
CA LEU A 65 0.48 2.39 13.70
C LEU A 65 1.00 3.78 14.07
N ALA A 66 1.90 3.88 15.05
CA ALA A 66 2.50 5.15 15.43
C ALA A 66 3.31 5.79 14.28
N ALA A 67 4.02 4.97 13.50
CA ALA A 67 4.77 5.40 12.32
C ALA A 67 3.88 5.64 11.09
N LEU A 68 2.66 5.10 11.09
CA LEU A 68 1.68 5.24 10.02
C LEU A 68 0.61 6.32 10.32
N ARG A 69 0.86 7.21 11.26
CA ARG A 69 -0.05 8.34 11.53
C ARG A 69 0.06 9.40 10.44
N PRO A 70 -1.02 9.65 9.67
CA PRO A 70 -0.99 10.68 8.64
C PRO A 70 -0.94 12.08 9.30
N SER A 71 -0.16 12.99 8.72
CA SER A 71 -0.06 14.37 9.20
C SER A 71 -0.04 15.33 8.01
N VAL A 72 -1.05 16.16 7.92
CA VAL A 72 -1.18 17.17 6.85
C VAL A 72 -0.03 18.19 6.90
N SER A 73 0.36 18.63 8.09
CA SER A 73 1.45 19.60 8.25
C SER A 73 2.80 19.04 7.79
N GLN A 74 3.11 17.81 8.20
CA GLN A 74 4.34 17.11 7.76
C GLN A 74 4.32 16.84 6.26
N SER A 75 3.18 16.45 5.70
CA SER A 75 3.04 16.20 4.27
C SER A 75 3.22 17.47 3.45
N ARG A 76 2.65 18.61 3.89
CA ARG A 76 2.86 19.92 3.24
C ARG A 76 4.32 20.37 3.31
N ALA A 77 4.97 20.21 4.46
CA ALA A 77 6.40 20.53 4.61
C ALA A 77 7.26 19.65 3.72
N TYR A 78 6.97 18.34 3.70
CA TYR A 78 7.67 17.38 2.86
C TYR A 78 7.49 17.68 1.37
N LEU A 79 6.29 18.01 0.92
CA LEU A 79 5.99 18.35 -0.46
C LEU A 79 6.76 19.60 -0.92
N ARG A 80 6.86 20.64 -0.07
CA ARG A 80 7.67 21.84 -0.38
C ARG A 80 9.15 21.49 -0.60
N LEU A 81 9.71 20.60 0.23
CA LEU A 81 11.08 20.14 0.09
C LEU A 81 11.26 19.25 -1.15
N LEU A 82 10.27 18.41 -1.45
CA LEU A 82 10.27 17.55 -2.62
C LEU A 82 10.33 18.37 -3.93
N VAL A 83 9.47 19.39 -4.05
CA VAL A 83 9.46 20.29 -5.23
C VAL A 83 10.79 21.04 -5.38
N ARG A 84 11.48 21.31 -4.27
CA ARG A 84 12.82 21.94 -4.29
C ARG A 84 13.97 20.95 -4.53
N GLY A 85 13.68 19.66 -4.75
CA GLY A 85 14.69 18.61 -4.88
C GLY A 85 15.42 18.29 -3.58
N GLN A 86 14.92 18.71 -2.43
CA GLN A 86 15.52 18.59 -1.10
C GLN A 86 14.77 17.61 -0.18
N ALA A 87 13.99 16.69 -0.76
CA ALA A 87 13.21 15.74 0.00
C ALA A 87 14.11 14.85 0.91
N PRO A 88 13.92 14.89 2.24
CA PRO A 88 14.74 14.11 3.15
C PRO A 88 14.44 12.62 2.98
N ARG A 89 15.48 11.79 3.14
CA ARG A 89 15.32 10.33 3.13
C ARG A 89 14.64 9.87 4.43
N SER A 90 13.76 8.89 4.30
CA SER A 90 13.04 8.29 5.43
C SER A 90 13.47 6.84 5.62
N ALA A 91 13.67 6.42 6.87
CA ALA A 91 13.94 5.02 7.20
C ALA A 91 12.73 4.13 6.87
N GLY A 92 11.52 4.56 7.24
CA GLY A 92 10.25 3.94 6.89
C GLY A 92 9.58 4.60 5.67
N HIS A 93 8.26 4.85 5.79
CA HIS A 93 7.51 5.62 4.82
C HIS A 93 7.79 7.12 4.96
N ASN A 94 7.84 7.84 3.85
CA ASN A 94 7.79 9.29 3.88
C ASN A 94 6.34 9.76 4.16
N PRO A 95 6.12 11.04 4.52
CA PRO A 95 4.78 11.53 4.87
C PRO A 95 3.71 11.33 3.77
N LEU A 96 4.08 11.41 2.49
CA LEU A 96 3.14 11.15 1.39
C LEU A 96 2.89 9.65 1.22
N GLY A 97 3.91 8.82 1.43
CA GLY A 97 3.78 7.37 1.40
C GLY A 97 2.86 6.83 2.49
N VAL A 98 2.78 7.50 3.66
CA VAL A 98 1.81 7.13 4.70
C VAL A 98 0.37 7.27 4.21
N TRP A 99 0.03 8.36 3.52
CA TRP A 99 -1.30 8.54 2.92
C TRP A 99 -1.59 7.50 1.85
N MET A 100 -0.59 7.16 1.04
CA MET A 100 -0.73 6.12 0.02
C MET A 100 -1.02 4.74 0.63
N VAL A 101 -0.38 4.39 1.75
CA VAL A 101 -0.67 3.14 2.48
C VAL A 101 -2.12 3.09 2.91
N TRP A 102 -2.63 4.17 3.54
CA TRP A 102 -4.02 4.23 3.98
C TRP A 102 -5.00 4.20 2.80
N LEU A 103 -4.71 4.93 1.73
CA LEU A 103 -5.55 4.94 0.53
C LEU A 103 -5.70 3.53 -0.05
N LEU A 104 -4.59 2.82 -0.27
CA LEU A 104 -4.61 1.46 -0.82
C LEU A 104 -5.36 0.48 0.10
N TRP A 105 -5.14 0.54 1.43
CA TRP A 105 -5.85 -0.33 2.37
C TRP A 105 -7.35 -0.06 2.40
N ILE A 106 -7.76 1.21 2.42
CA ILE A 106 -9.18 1.60 2.40
C ILE A 106 -9.83 1.10 1.10
N LEU A 107 -9.18 1.28 -0.04
CA LEU A 107 -9.71 0.82 -1.33
C LEU A 107 -9.89 -0.71 -1.36
N VAL A 108 -8.90 -1.49 -0.89
CA VAL A 108 -9.03 -2.95 -0.80
C VAL A 108 -10.21 -3.36 0.08
N LEU A 109 -10.38 -2.73 1.25
CA LEU A 109 -11.47 -3.06 2.16
C LEU A 109 -12.83 -2.66 1.58
N LEU A 110 -12.93 -1.50 0.93
CA LEU A 110 -14.18 -1.05 0.28
C LEU A 110 -14.55 -1.97 -0.90
N LEU A 111 -13.57 -2.40 -1.70
CA LEU A 111 -13.78 -3.39 -2.76
C LEU A 111 -14.25 -4.73 -2.19
N GLY A 112 -13.65 -5.20 -1.09
CA GLY A 112 -14.10 -6.39 -0.40
C GLY A 112 -15.54 -6.28 0.10
N VAL A 113 -15.92 -5.14 0.69
CA VAL A 113 -17.26 -4.87 1.19
C VAL A 113 -18.28 -4.79 0.04
N THR A 114 -18.00 -4.00 -1.00
CA THR A 114 -18.94 -3.86 -2.14
C THR A 114 -19.07 -5.16 -2.92
N GLY A 115 -17.97 -5.92 -3.10
CA GLY A 115 -18.02 -7.25 -3.70
C GLY A 115 -18.81 -8.27 -2.88
N TRP A 116 -18.79 -8.15 -1.54
CA TRP A 116 -19.64 -8.95 -0.67
C TRP A 116 -21.11 -8.50 -0.75
N MET A 117 -21.37 -7.19 -0.70
CA MET A 117 -22.72 -6.63 -0.78
C MET A 117 -23.44 -7.06 -2.07
N SER A 118 -22.75 -7.07 -3.21
CA SER A 118 -23.31 -7.49 -4.50
C SER A 118 -23.82 -8.96 -4.52
N ARG A 119 -23.54 -9.74 -3.48
CA ARG A 119 -23.96 -11.14 -3.33
C ARG A 119 -25.12 -11.33 -2.34
N LEU A 120 -25.52 -10.27 -1.65
CA LEU A 120 -26.65 -10.33 -0.72
C LEU A 120 -27.97 -10.18 -1.48
N ASP A 121 -28.97 -10.96 -1.11
CA ASP A 121 -30.31 -10.89 -1.70
C ASP A 121 -30.91 -9.47 -1.61
N ALA A 122 -30.55 -8.73 -0.55
CA ALA A 122 -31.02 -7.37 -0.35
C ALA A 122 -30.51 -6.37 -1.41
N PHE A 123 -29.45 -6.72 -2.14
CA PHE A 123 -28.83 -5.89 -3.20
C PHE A 123 -28.84 -6.60 -4.55
N TRP A 124 -29.63 -7.67 -4.67
CA TRP A 124 -29.75 -8.42 -5.92
C TRP A 124 -30.36 -7.54 -7.02
N GLY A 125 -29.57 -7.32 -8.09
CA GLY A 125 -29.97 -6.43 -9.20
C GLY A 125 -29.88 -4.94 -8.90
N ASP A 126 -29.23 -4.53 -7.81
CA ASP A 126 -28.95 -3.11 -7.53
C ASP A 126 -27.67 -2.66 -8.28
N ASP A 127 -27.88 -1.96 -9.39
CA ASP A 127 -26.79 -1.42 -10.22
C ASP A 127 -25.86 -0.48 -9.44
N ARG A 128 -26.36 0.19 -8.39
CA ARG A 128 -25.56 1.14 -7.59
C ARG A 128 -24.39 0.46 -6.87
N VAL A 129 -24.59 -0.76 -6.37
CA VAL A 129 -23.52 -1.51 -5.71
C VAL A 129 -22.47 -1.95 -6.73
N HIS A 130 -22.93 -2.37 -7.91
CA HIS A 130 -22.05 -2.74 -9.02
C HIS A 130 -21.24 -1.53 -9.52
N ASP A 131 -21.90 -0.41 -9.77
CA ASP A 131 -21.26 0.83 -10.21
C ASP A 131 -20.24 1.37 -9.18
N ALA A 132 -20.60 1.30 -7.88
CA ALA A 132 -19.68 1.67 -6.81
C ALA A 132 -18.45 0.76 -6.78
N HIS A 133 -18.62 -0.55 -6.96
CA HIS A 133 -17.51 -1.50 -7.02
C HIS A 133 -16.59 -1.21 -8.21
N ALA A 134 -17.17 -0.99 -9.40
CA ALA A 134 -16.41 -0.65 -10.61
C ALA A 134 -15.62 0.66 -10.43
N LEU A 135 -16.27 1.71 -9.89
CA LEU A 135 -15.58 2.97 -9.60
C LEU A 135 -14.41 2.79 -8.62
N LEU A 136 -14.59 1.99 -7.57
CA LEU A 136 -13.53 1.68 -6.61
C LEU A 136 -12.38 0.89 -7.26
N ALA A 137 -12.68 0.01 -8.23
CA ALA A 137 -11.68 -0.72 -9.00
C ALA A 137 -10.84 0.23 -9.88
N ASP A 138 -11.48 1.18 -10.55
CA ASP A 138 -10.78 2.23 -11.30
C ASP A 138 -9.89 3.08 -10.39
N MET A 139 -10.41 3.49 -9.23
CA MET A 139 -9.63 4.21 -8.22
C MET A 139 -8.44 3.40 -7.71
N MET A 140 -8.61 2.08 -7.52
CA MET A 140 -7.52 1.18 -7.12
C MET A 140 -6.45 1.11 -8.20
N LEU A 141 -6.81 0.97 -9.46
CA LEU A 141 -5.85 0.97 -10.57
C LEU A 141 -5.04 2.26 -10.61
N ILE A 142 -5.71 3.42 -10.50
CA ILE A 142 -5.05 4.73 -10.45
C ILE A 142 -4.12 4.80 -9.23
N ALA A 143 -4.56 4.37 -8.06
CA ALA A 143 -3.75 4.40 -6.84
C ALA A 143 -2.51 3.50 -6.94
N VAL A 144 -2.63 2.31 -7.56
CA VAL A 144 -1.49 1.42 -7.83
C VAL A 144 -0.49 2.08 -8.78
N VAL A 145 -0.95 2.69 -9.87
CA VAL A 145 -0.07 3.42 -10.80
C VAL A 145 0.66 4.57 -10.10
N LEU A 146 -0.05 5.36 -9.30
CA LEU A 146 0.55 6.44 -8.50
C LEU A 146 1.54 5.92 -7.46
N HIS A 147 1.24 4.78 -6.82
CA HIS A 147 2.16 4.13 -5.90
C HIS A 147 3.47 3.71 -6.58
N LEU A 148 3.37 3.03 -7.72
CA LEU A 148 4.55 2.60 -8.48
C LEU A 148 5.36 3.80 -8.99
N ALA A 149 4.69 4.83 -9.49
CA ALA A 149 5.34 6.08 -9.91
C ALA A 149 6.05 6.76 -8.73
N GLY A 150 5.41 6.82 -7.56
CA GLY A 150 6.03 7.35 -6.33
C GLY A 150 7.25 6.56 -5.89
N VAL A 151 7.18 5.21 -5.94
CA VAL A 151 8.31 4.33 -5.63
C VAL A 151 9.46 4.55 -6.63
N ALA A 152 9.18 4.64 -7.92
CA ALA A 152 10.19 4.90 -8.95
C ALA A 152 10.85 6.27 -8.75
N THR A 153 10.05 7.32 -8.56
CA THR A 153 10.54 8.69 -8.33
C THR A 153 11.41 8.77 -7.09
N MET A 154 10.99 8.20 -5.96
CA MET A 154 11.79 8.21 -4.73
C MET A 154 13.04 7.35 -4.85
N SER A 155 12.97 6.23 -5.56
CA SER A 155 14.15 5.39 -5.83
C SER A 155 15.20 6.17 -6.63
N TRP A 156 14.77 6.94 -7.61
CA TRP A 156 15.65 7.78 -8.43
C TRP A 156 16.23 8.95 -7.62
N LEU A 157 15.38 9.72 -6.91
CA LEU A 157 15.80 10.88 -6.12
C LEU A 157 16.79 10.50 -5.00
N TRP A 158 16.53 9.41 -4.31
CA TRP A 158 17.38 8.95 -3.20
C TRP A 158 18.53 8.05 -3.67
N ARG A 159 18.60 7.75 -4.98
CA ARG A 159 19.57 6.81 -5.56
C ARG A 159 19.61 5.49 -4.79
N GLU A 160 18.44 4.99 -4.41
CA GLU A 160 18.25 3.79 -3.61
C GLU A 160 17.20 2.90 -4.25
N ASN A 161 17.47 1.60 -4.38
CA ASN A 161 16.48 0.64 -4.90
C ASN A 161 15.44 0.32 -3.80
N LEU A 162 14.34 1.06 -3.79
CA LEU A 162 13.27 0.87 -2.80
C LEU A 162 12.55 -0.48 -2.97
N PRO A 163 12.24 -0.97 -4.19
CA PRO A 163 11.74 -2.34 -4.36
C PRO A 163 12.65 -3.40 -3.75
N ALA A 164 13.95 -3.31 -3.98
CA ALA A 164 14.92 -4.24 -3.38
C ALA A 164 14.93 -4.14 -1.85
N SER A 165 14.70 -2.95 -1.27
CA SER A 165 14.59 -2.81 0.18
C SER A 165 13.38 -3.56 0.75
N MET A 166 12.30 -3.67 -0.04
CA MET A 166 11.09 -4.41 0.33
C MET A 166 11.25 -5.93 0.17
N ILE A 167 12.25 -6.38 -0.59
CA ILE A 167 12.64 -7.80 -0.69
C ILE A 167 13.63 -8.16 0.42
N THR A 168 14.68 -7.36 0.60
CA THR A 168 15.79 -7.66 1.53
C THR A 168 15.51 -7.26 2.97
N GLY A 169 14.65 -6.28 3.21
CA GLY A 169 14.36 -5.70 4.52
C GLY A 169 15.31 -4.58 4.94
N TYR A 170 16.31 -4.23 4.13
CA TYR A 170 17.36 -3.29 4.49
C TYR A 170 17.40 -2.07 3.57
N LYS A 171 17.74 -0.93 4.14
CA LYS A 171 18.06 0.32 3.42
C LYS A 171 19.50 0.77 3.69
N ARG A 172 19.99 1.70 2.87
CA ARG A 172 21.25 2.39 3.14
C ARG A 172 21.10 3.26 4.40
N PRO A 173 22.17 3.46 5.20
CA PRO A 173 22.12 4.35 6.35
C PRO A 173 21.72 5.78 5.92
N LEU A 174 20.99 6.45 6.78
CA LEU A 174 20.72 7.88 6.64
C LEU A 174 22.05 8.61 6.92
N ARG A 175 22.54 9.37 5.95
CA ARG A 175 23.67 10.29 6.15
C ARG A 175 23.16 11.63 6.61
#